data_2f2ada1f96d311274b660a4a7e7db307
#
_entry.id   2f2ada1f96d311274b660a4a7e7db307
#
_cell.length_a   1.000
_cell.length_b   1.000
_cell.length_c   1.000
_cell.angle_alpha   90.00
_cell.angle_beta   90.00
_cell.angle_gamma   90.00
#
_symmetry.space_group_name_H-M   'P 1'
#
loop_
_entity.id
_entity.type
_entity.pdbx_description
1 polymer ?
#
loop_
_entity_poly.entity_id
_entity_poly.type
_entity_poly.pdbx_seq_one_letter_code
_entity_poly.pdbx_strand_id
1 'polypeptide(L)'
;MWFCDECGQAVGHGNVLAGEPPTCIEHGPRWRLIRNAPCASVVIVNNGKVLLARRAKPPFEGSWEVPGGFVERGEHPVEAAVREVREELGVGVNLTGLVGVYLETSSLGEALQIMVFEGTTEATEPTPDPAEVSEWSWFAPDEFPTDMAGRHRLRLDDWHRGRAVGLPADGRS
;
A
#
# COMPACT_ATOMS: atom_id res chain seq x y z
N MET A 1 -14.39 -5.74 -21.47
CA MET A 1 -14.32 -5.04 -22.78
C MET A 1 -13.25 -3.98 -22.64
N TRP A 2 -12.35 -3.85 -23.59
CA TRP A 2 -11.26 -2.87 -23.54
C TRP A 2 -11.61 -1.70 -24.44
N PHE A 3 -11.15 -0.52 -24.09
CA PHE A 3 -11.44 0.71 -24.84
C PHE A 3 -10.12 1.42 -25.17
N CYS A 4 -10.11 2.11 -26.30
CA CYS A 4 -9.01 2.97 -26.68
C CYS A 4 -8.96 4.17 -25.71
N ASP A 5 -7.81 4.44 -25.16
CA ASP A 5 -7.58 5.53 -24.21
C ASP A 5 -7.59 6.93 -24.85
N GLU A 6 -7.55 7.01 -26.20
CA GLU A 6 -7.62 8.26 -26.94
C GLU A 6 -9.03 8.60 -27.42
N CYS A 7 -9.77 7.63 -27.96
CA CYS A 7 -11.09 7.89 -28.56
C CYS A 7 -12.26 7.18 -27.86
N GLY A 8 -11.99 6.34 -26.87
CA GLY A 8 -13.03 5.59 -26.15
C GLY A 8 -13.66 4.45 -26.94
N GLN A 9 -13.25 4.17 -28.17
CA GLN A 9 -13.79 3.06 -28.94
C GLN A 9 -13.40 1.70 -28.35
N ALA A 10 -14.31 0.72 -28.45
CA ALA A 10 -14.01 -0.64 -28.03
C ALA A 10 -12.89 -1.23 -28.91
N VAL A 11 -11.93 -1.87 -28.25
CA VAL A 11 -10.82 -2.57 -28.92
C VAL A 11 -10.86 -4.06 -28.60
N GLY A 12 -10.39 -4.88 -29.52
CA GLY A 12 -10.22 -6.31 -29.31
C GLY A 12 -9.22 -6.58 -28.16
N HIS A 13 -9.32 -7.77 -27.56
CA HIS A 13 -8.44 -8.11 -26.43
C HIS A 13 -6.96 -8.32 -26.80
N GLY A 14 -6.66 -8.48 -28.10
CA GLY A 14 -5.33 -8.92 -28.50
C GLY A 14 -4.94 -10.27 -27.85
N ASN A 15 -3.77 -10.76 -28.14
CA ASN A 15 -3.16 -11.87 -27.42
C ASN A 15 -1.85 -11.37 -26.78
N VAL A 16 -1.97 -10.81 -25.59
CA VAL A 16 -0.84 -10.20 -24.88
C VAL A 16 0.29 -11.20 -24.64
N LEU A 17 -0.04 -12.48 -24.39
CA LEU A 17 0.97 -13.53 -24.19
C LEU A 17 1.72 -13.87 -25.48
N ALA A 18 1.10 -13.68 -26.64
CA ALA A 18 1.74 -13.83 -27.95
C ALA A 18 2.38 -12.52 -28.47
N GLY A 19 2.39 -11.45 -27.65
CA GLY A 19 2.90 -10.15 -28.07
C GLY A 19 1.98 -9.38 -29.01
N GLU A 20 0.70 -9.74 -29.09
CA GLU A 20 -0.30 -9.08 -29.93
C GLU A 20 -1.11 -8.07 -29.11
N PRO A 21 -0.89 -6.76 -29.29
CA PRO A 21 -1.62 -5.75 -28.53
C PRO A 21 -3.08 -5.63 -28.97
N PRO A 22 -3.99 -5.20 -28.07
CA PRO A 22 -5.29 -4.68 -28.48
C PRO A 22 -5.10 -3.56 -29.50
N THR A 23 -5.89 -3.58 -30.58
CA THR A 23 -5.70 -2.62 -31.68
C THR A 23 -6.95 -1.79 -31.89
N CYS A 24 -6.79 -0.47 -31.84
CA CYS A 24 -7.80 0.49 -32.25
C CYS A 24 -7.72 0.72 -33.75
N ILE A 25 -8.88 0.78 -34.42
CA ILE A 25 -8.95 1.02 -35.87
C ILE A 25 -8.36 2.39 -36.22
N GLU A 26 -8.60 3.40 -35.41
CA GLU A 26 -8.14 4.78 -35.67
C GLU A 26 -6.72 5.05 -35.16
N HIS A 27 -6.35 4.46 -34.03
CA HIS A 27 -5.11 4.79 -33.33
C HIS A 27 -4.08 3.65 -33.33
N GLY A 28 -4.37 2.52 -33.96
CA GLY A 28 -3.44 1.40 -34.08
C GLY A 28 -3.27 0.58 -32.79
N PRO A 29 -2.13 -0.13 -32.64
CA PRO A 29 -1.84 -0.98 -31.50
C PRO A 29 -1.83 -0.20 -30.19
N ARG A 30 -2.48 -0.76 -29.15
CA ARG A 30 -2.58 -0.17 -27.82
C ARG A 30 -2.01 -1.11 -26.76
N TRP A 31 -0.78 -0.92 -26.40
CA TRP A 31 -0.18 -1.59 -25.27
C TRP A 31 -0.72 -0.95 -23.99
N ARG A 32 -1.70 -1.59 -23.38
CA ARG A 32 -2.16 -1.20 -22.06
C ARG A 32 -1.40 -2.03 -21.04
N LEU A 33 -0.48 -1.42 -20.33
CA LEU A 33 0.09 -2.02 -19.14
C LEU A 33 -1.04 -2.21 -18.12
N ILE A 34 -1.28 -3.46 -17.71
CA ILE A 34 -2.09 -3.72 -16.52
C ILE A 34 -1.32 -3.09 -15.37
N ARG A 35 -1.91 -2.10 -14.73
CA ARG A 35 -1.27 -1.39 -13.63
C ARG A 35 -2.00 -1.75 -12.35
N ASN A 36 -1.25 -2.31 -11.40
CA ASN A 36 -1.67 -2.26 -10.02
C ASN A 36 -1.24 -0.90 -9.47
N ALA A 37 -2.10 -0.23 -8.72
CA ALA A 37 -1.70 0.99 -8.05
C ALA A 37 -0.72 0.63 -6.92
N PRO A 38 0.52 1.12 -6.95
CA PRO A 38 1.49 0.80 -5.92
C PRO A 38 1.19 1.60 -4.65
N CYS A 39 1.27 0.93 -3.50
CA CYS A 39 1.14 1.53 -2.17
C CYS A 39 2.32 1.11 -1.31
N ALA A 40 2.67 1.95 -0.34
CA ALA A 40 3.68 1.68 0.67
C ALA A 40 3.13 1.97 2.05
N SER A 41 3.36 1.06 3.01
CA SER A 41 2.92 1.20 4.41
C SER A 41 4.04 0.81 5.36
N VAL A 42 3.99 1.28 6.60
CA VAL A 42 5.04 1.01 7.59
C VAL A 42 4.47 0.48 8.90
N VAL A 43 4.86 -0.71 9.30
CA VAL A 43 4.71 -1.18 10.68
C VAL A 43 5.77 -0.47 11.52
N ILE A 44 5.35 0.58 12.21
CA ILE A 44 6.24 1.44 13.01
C ILE A 44 6.34 0.87 14.42
N VAL A 45 7.54 0.48 14.79
CA VAL A 45 7.81 -0.19 16.08
C VAL A 45 8.58 0.72 17.03
N ASN A 46 8.13 0.80 18.29
CA ASN A 46 8.84 1.41 19.39
C ASN A 46 8.58 0.63 20.68
N ASN A 47 9.63 0.21 21.38
CA ASN A 47 9.56 -0.56 22.63
C ASN A 47 8.62 -1.78 22.57
N GLY A 48 8.63 -2.51 21.44
CA GLY A 48 7.81 -3.71 21.21
C GLY A 48 6.33 -3.44 20.94
N LYS A 49 5.92 -2.16 20.84
CA LYS A 49 4.58 -1.74 20.44
C LYS A 49 4.58 -1.23 19.01
N VAL A 50 3.43 -1.31 18.35
CA VAL A 50 3.19 -0.81 17.01
C VAL A 50 2.31 0.41 17.07
N LEU A 51 2.69 1.45 16.32
CA LEU A 51 1.89 2.65 16.13
C LEU A 51 0.85 2.39 15.05
N LEU A 52 -0.42 2.56 15.39
CA LEU A 52 -1.53 2.54 14.46
C LEU A 52 -2.22 3.89 14.39
N ALA A 53 -2.76 4.20 13.24
CA ALA A 53 -3.55 5.38 12.97
C ALA A 53 -5.03 5.00 12.79
N ARG A 54 -5.94 5.87 13.18
CA ARG A 54 -7.38 5.72 12.96
C ARG A 54 -7.81 6.67 11.86
N ARG A 55 -8.40 6.15 10.80
CA ARG A 55 -8.76 6.93 9.62
C ARG A 55 -9.80 8.01 9.93
N ALA A 56 -9.54 9.22 9.46
CA ALA A 56 -10.48 10.34 9.58
C ALA A 56 -11.45 10.44 8.39
N LYS A 57 -11.21 9.68 7.30
CA LYS A 57 -11.97 9.80 6.04
C LYS A 57 -12.24 8.43 5.37
N PRO A 58 -13.24 8.34 4.49
CA PRO A 58 -13.48 7.18 3.65
C PRO A 58 -12.28 6.86 2.70
N PRO A 59 -12.12 5.57 2.26
CA PRO A 59 -12.85 4.40 2.74
C PRO A 59 -12.39 3.98 4.14
N PHE A 60 -13.21 3.20 4.85
CA PHE A 60 -12.93 2.68 6.19
C PHE A 60 -12.76 3.75 7.28
N GLU A 61 -13.46 4.89 7.17
CA GLU A 61 -13.48 5.91 8.21
C GLU A 61 -13.76 5.31 9.60
N GLY A 62 -12.99 5.73 10.60
CA GLY A 62 -13.07 5.23 11.97
C GLY A 62 -12.38 3.88 12.22
N SER A 63 -11.84 3.21 11.20
CA SER A 63 -11.08 1.97 11.37
C SER A 63 -9.60 2.24 11.61
N TRP A 64 -8.94 1.34 12.35
CA TRP A 64 -7.49 1.37 12.56
C TRP A 64 -6.72 0.83 11.36
N GLU A 65 -5.56 1.40 11.12
CA GLU A 65 -4.69 0.98 10.02
C GLU A 65 -3.20 1.11 10.35
N VAL A 66 -2.41 0.41 9.56
CA VAL A 66 -0.97 0.63 9.45
C VAL A 66 -0.78 1.86 8.57
N PRO A 67 -0.04 2.90 8.99
CA PRO A 67 0.17 4.12 8.22
C PRO A 67 0.76 3.86 6.84
N GLY A 68 0.33 4.65 5.85
CA GLY A 68 0.85 4.57 4.49
C GLY A 68 -0.19 4.92 3.43
N GLY A 69 0.27 5.06 2.18
CA GLY A 69 -0.55 5.48 1.07
C GLY A 69 0.02 5.11 -0.29
N PHE A 70 -0.37 5.87 -1.30
CA PHE A 70 0.04 5.61 -2.68
C PHE A 70 1.48 6.06 -2.94
N VAL A 71 2.19 5.25 -3.73
CA VAL A 71 3.49 5.64 -4.29
C VAL A 71 3.24 6.59 -5.46
N GLU A 72 3.82 7.77 -5.42
CA GLU A 72 3.68 8.78 -6.45
C GLU A 72 4.47 8.42 -7.73
N ARG A 73 4.16 9.12 -8.81
CA ARG A 73 4.83 8.90 -10.09
C ARG A 73 6.31 9.26 -10.01
N GLY A 74 7.17 8.27 -10.21
CA GLY A 74 8.63 8.45 -10.19
C GLY A 74 9.23 8.37 -8.80
N GLU A 75 8.43 8.15 -7.78
CA GLU A 75 8.86 7.96 -6.39
C GLU A 75 9.27 6.50 -6.13
N HIS A 76 10.29 6.30 -5.32
CA HIS A 76 10.66 4.97 -4.86
C HIS A 76 9.76 4.55 -3.68
N PRO A 77 9.28 3.28 -3.59
CA PRO A 77 8.40 2.85 -2.49
C PRO A 77 8.94 3.10 -1.07
N VAL A 78 10.25 3.06 -0.88
CA VAL A 78 10.90 3.40 0.39
C VAL A 78 10.70 4.88 0.74
N GLU A 79 10.79 5.76 -0.26
CA GLU A 79 10.58 7.21 -0.08
C GLU A 79 9.11 7.50 0.21
N ALA A 80 8.20 6.86 -0.55
CA ALA A 80 6.76 6.94 -0.32
C ALA A 80 6.39 6.53 1.12
N ALA A 81 6.91 5.40 1.60
CA ALA A 81 6.65 4.92 2.95
C ALA A 81 7.05 5.94 4.02
N VAL A 82 8.22 6.58 3.87
CA VAL A 82 8.70 7.60 4.81
C VAL A 82 7.90 8.90 4.70
N ARG A 83 7.54 9.31 3.48
CA ARG A 83 6.73 10.51 3.21
C ARG A 83 5.33 10.37 3.83
N GLU A 84 4.63 9.27 3.55
CA GLU A 84 3.27 9.02 4.06
C GLU A 84 3.24 9.04 5.60
N VAL A 85 4.19 8.36 6.28
CA VAL A 85 4.29 8.41 7.74
C VAL A 85 4.47 9.83 8.25
N ARG A 86 5.26 10.64 7.55
CA ARG A 86 5.49 12.04 7.93
C ARG A 86 4.25 12.90 7.71
N GLU A 87 3.53 12.69 6.60
CA GLU A 87 2.30 13.43 6.27
C GLU A 87 1.16 13.07 7.21
N GLU A 88 0.91 11.78 7.43
CA GLU A 88 -0.18 11.31 8.27
C GLU A 88 0.04 11.55 9.77
N LEU A 89 1.26 11.31 10.27
CA LEU A 89 1.55 11.25 11.70
C LEU A 89 2.55 12.30 12.20
N GLY A 90 3.19 13.06 11.31
CA GLY A 90 4.18 14.06 11.68
C GLY A 90 5.48 13.50 12.29
N VAL A 91 5.74 12.20 12.13
CA VAL A 91 6.93 11.54 12.70
C VAL A 91 7.91 11.10 11.63
N GLY A 92 9.20 11.09 11.96
CA GLY A 92 10.23 10.46 11.15
C GLY A 92 10.33 8.96 11.46
N VAL A 93 10.60 8.16 10.45
CA VAL A 93 10.76 6.70 10.59
C VAL A 93 12.04 6.24 9.88
N ASN A 94 12.77 5.32 10.53
CA ASN A 94 13.89 4.60 9.93
C ASN A 94 13.42 3.21 9.53
N LEU A 95 13.37 2.93 8.23
CA LEU A 95 12.96 1.61 7.73
C LEU A 95 14.05 0.57 8.03
N THR A 96 13.65 -0.58 8.56
CA THR A 96 14.55 -1.67 8.98
C THR A 96 14.44 -2.90 8.12
N GLY A 97 13.32 -3.08 7.40
CA GLY A 97 13.12 -4.24 6.54
C GLY A 97 11.82 -4.19 5.76
N LEU A 98 11.61 -5.22 4.93
CA LEU A 98 10.37 -5.47 4.21
C LEU A 98 9.60 -6.59 4.92
N VAL A 99 8.39 -6.31 5.36
CA VAL A 99 7.47 -7.31 5.94
C VAL A 99 6.89 -8.20 4.85
N GLY A 100 6.44 -7.59 3.74
CA GLY A 100 5.91 -8.34 2.63
C GLY A 100 5.32 -7.46 1.52
N VAL A 101 4.89 -8.13 0.44
CA VAL A 101 4.18 -7.51 -0.67
C VAL A 101 2.81 -8.18 -0.79
N TYR A 102 1.76 -7.38 -0.80
CA TYR A 102 0.38 -7.84 -0.76
C TYR A 102 -0.38 -7.35 -1.99
N LEU A 103 -1.33 -8.16 -2.45
CA LEU A 103 -2.28 -7.79 -3.49
C LEU A 103 -3.66 -7.64 -2.85
N GLU A 104 -4.27 -6.47 -3.03
CA GLU A 104 -5.61 -6.18 -2.58
C GLU A 104 -6.44 -5.54 -3.69
N THR A 105 -7.75 -5.44 -3.47
CA THR A 105 -8.65 -4.73 -4.37
C THR A 105 -9.23 -3.53 -3.62
N SER A 106 -9.12 -2.35 -4.21
CA SER A 106 -9.73 -1.13 -3.67
C SER A 106 -11.26 -1.21 -3.68
N SER A 107 -11.92 -0.31 -2.97
CA SER A 107 -13.38 -0.15 -3.01
C SER A 107 -13.92 0.19 -4.42
N LEU A 108 -13.05 0.68 -5.30
CA LEU A 108 -13.36 0.98 -6.71
C LEU A 108 -13.05 -0.18 -7.66
N GLY A 109 -12.63 -1.34 -7.13
CA GLY A 109 -12.29 -2.52 -7.93
C GLY A 109 -10.89 -2.47 -8.57
N GLU A 110 -10.04 -1.51 -8.21
CA GLU A 110 -8.67 -1.42 -8.69
C GLU A 110 -7.75 -2.35 -7.90
N ALA A 111 -6.81 -2.99 -8.59
CA ALA A 111 -5.80 -3.80 -7.92
C ALA A 111 -4.73 -2.92 -7.28
N LEU A 112 -4.48 -3.14 -5.99
CA LEU A 112 -3.46 -2.46 -5.20
C LEU A 112 -2.31 -3.41 -4.91
N GLN A 113 -1.09 -2.99 -5.20
CA GLN A 113 0.12 -3.70 -4.81
C GLN A 113 0.76 -2.97 -3.64
N ILE A 114 0.70 -3.57 -2.46
CA ILE A 114 1.06 -2.91 -1.21
C ILE A 114 2.36 -3.50 -0.68
N MET A 115 3.38 -2.67 -0.61
CA MET A 115 4.66 -2.99 0.01
C MET A 115 4.61 -2.54 1.48
N VAL A 116 4.75 -3.48 2.39
CA VAL A 116 4.74 -3.21 3.83
C VAL A 116 6.14 -3.30 4.38
N PHE A 117 6.64 -2.20 4.90
CA PHE A 117 7.94 -2.12 5.54
C PHE A 117 7.80 -2.22 7.06
N GLU A 118 8.87 -2.63 7.72
CA GLU A 118 9.08 -2.41 9.14
C GLU A 118 9.95 -1.18 9.31
N GLY A 119 9.67 -0.40 10.34
CA GLY A 119 10.49 0.76 10.68
C GLY A 119 10.43 1.08 12.17
N THR A 120 11.40 1.87 12.62
CA THR A 120 11.49 2.36 14.00
C THR A 120 11.41 3.87 14.04
N THR A 121 10.89 4.40 15.14
CA THR A 121 10.89 5.84 15.43
C THR A 121 11.28 6.10 16.87
N GLU A 122 11.91 7.25 17.13
CA GLU A 122 12.16 7.73 18.49
C GLU A 122 11.00 8.60 19.01
N ALA A 123 10.09 9.00 18.11
CA ALA A 123 8.92 9.80 18.48
C ALA A 123 7.93 8.96 19.30
N THR A 124 7.58 9.44 20.47
CA THR A 124 6.58 8.82 21.36
C THR A 124 5.20 9.43 21.21
N GLU A 125 5.13 10.67 20.74
CA GLU A 125 3.90 11.44 20.55
C GLU A 125 3.81 12.00 19.13
N PRO A 126 3.11 11.30 18.23
CA PRO A 126 2.79 11.78 16.90
C PRO A 126 2.00 13.09 16.92
N THR A 127 2.17 13.88 15.87
CA THR A 127 1.37 15.08 15.58
C THR A 127 0.61 14.89 14.27
N PRO A 128 -0.51 14.13 14.29
CA PRO A 128 -1.19 13.71 13.05
C PRO A 128 -1.82 14.89 12.33
N ASP A 129 -1.97 14.72 10.99
CA ASP A 129 -2.88 15.55 10.22
C ASP A 129 -4.33 15.14 10.56
N PRO A 130 -5.15 16.02 11.15
CA PRO A 130 -6.52 15.71 11.55
C PRO A 130 -7.44 15.44 10.34
N ALA A 131 -7.04 15.81 9.11
CA ALA A 131 -7.77 15.49 7.90
C ALA A 131 -7.58 14.01 7.47
N GLU A 132 -6.49 13.38 7.90
CA GLU A 132 -6.15 12.00 7.56
C GLU A 132 -6.37 11.05 8.74
N VAL A 133 -5.98 11.47 9.95
CA VAL A 133 -5.93 10.65 11.15
C VAL A 133 -6.72 11.30 12.28
N SER A 134 -7.79 10.64 12.71
CA SER A 134 -8.64 11.09 13.83
C SER A 134 -8.11 10.72 15.22
N GLU A 135 -7.33 9.64 15.28
CA GLU A 135 -6.77 9.10 16.53
C GLU A 135 -5.52 8.28 16.19
N TRP A 136 -4.60 8.17 17.12
CA TRP A 136 -3.46 7.26 17.04
C TRP A 136 -3.20 6.59 18.40
N SER A 137 -2.61 5.41 18.38
CA SER A 137 -2.20 4.74 19.63
C SER A 137 -1.10 3.70 19.39
N TRP A 138 -0.38 3.39 20.47
CA TRP A 138 0.61 2.33 20.52
C TRP A 138 -0.01 1.05 21.08
N PHE A 139 -0.01 -0.03 20.28
CA PHE A 139 -0.58 -1.32 20.63
C PHE A 139 0.48 -2.39 20.81
N ALA A 140 0.36 -3.20 21.85
CA ALA A 140 1.10 -4.45 21.94
C ALA A 140 0.52 -5.45 20.90
N PRO A 141 1.31 -6.42 20.41
CA PRO A 141 0.85 -7.36 19.37
C PRO A 141 -0.38 -8.18 19.75
N ASP A 142 -0.59 -8.46 21.03
CA ASP A 142 -1.76 -9.16 21.58
C ASP A 142 -2.97 -8.25 21.82
N GLU A 143 -2.79 -6.92 21.69
CA GLU A 143 -3.81 -5.88 21.91
C GLU A 143 -4.29 -5.22 20.59
N PHE A 144 -3.90 -5.72 19.42
CA PHE A 144 -4.32 -5.11 18.16
C PHE A 144 -5.85 -5.03 18.06
N PRO A 145 -6.39 -3.86 17.66
CA PRO A 145 -7.83 -3.66 17.55
C PRO A 145 -8.48 -4.61 16.53
N THR A 146 -9.75 -4.91 16.72
CA THR A 146 -10.53 -5.78 15.83
C THR A 146 -11.16 -5.03 14.66
N ASP A 147 -11.37 -3.72 14.80
CA ASP A 147 -11.96 -2.80 13.82
C ASP A 147 -10.88 -2.19 12.90
N MET A 148 -10.15 -3.06 12.22
CA MET A 148 -9.08 -2.65 11.30
C MET A 148 -9.59 -2.49 9.86
N ALA A 149 -9.04 -1.49 9.15
CA ALA A 149 -9.30 -1.27 7.74
C ALA A 149 -8.82 -2.45 6.88
N GLY A 150 -9.61 -2.85 5.88
CA GLY A 150 -9.23 -3.84 4.88
C GLY A 150 -8.52 -5.07 5.46
N ARG A 151 -7.30 -5.33 4.98
CA ARG A 151 -6.48 -6.48 5.42
C ARG A 151 -5.28 -6.08 6.29
N HIS A 152 -5.32 -4.93 6.94
CA HIS A 152 -4.20 -4.46 7.79
C HIS A 152 -3.88 -5.44 8.92
N ARG A 153 -4.87 -6.14 9.48
CA ARG A 153 -4.65 -7.16 10.49
C ARG A 153 -3.75 -8.30 10.00
N LEU A 154 -3.95 -8.77 8.78
CA LEU A 154 -3.10 -9.80 8.17
C LEU A 154 -1.63 -9.37 8.10
N ARG A 155 -1.38 -8.12 7.74
CA ARG A 155 -0.01 -7.54 7.65
C ARG A 155 0.67 -7.51 9.00
N LEU A 156 -0.06 -7.14 10.05
CA LEU A 156 0.43 -7.14 11.44
C LEU A 156 0.69 -8.56 11.95
N ASP A 157 -0.21 -9.51 11.64
CA ASP A 157 -0.04 -10.92 12.01
C ASP A 157 1.18 -11.53 11.31
N ASP A 158 1.44 -11.19 10.05
CA ASP A 158 2.62 -11.65 9.31
C ASP A 158 3.90 -11.03 9.86
N TRP A 159 3.88 -9.74 10.18
CA TRP A 159 4.98 -9.07 10.85
C TRP A 159 5.31 -9.73 12.21
N HIS A 160 4.30 -9.92 13.06
CA HIS A 160 4.47 -10.49 14.40
C HIS A 160 5.00 -11.93 14.37
N ARG A 161 4.64 -12.72 13.36
CA ARG A 161 5.13 -14.08 13.17
C ARG A 161 6.54 -14.16 12.56
N GLY A 162 7.15 -13.01 12.28
CA GLY A 162 8.45 -12.96 11.59
C GLY A 162 8.38 -13.52 10.18
N ARG A 163 7.20 -13.55 9.56
CA ARG A 163 7.02 -13.90 8.16
C ARG A 163 7.38 -12.70 7.29
N ALA A 164 8.65 -12.30 7.31
CA ALA A 164 9.18 -11.61 6.17
C ALA A 164 9.01 -12.58 5.00
N VAL A 165 8.25 -12.21 3.97
CA VAL A 165 8.31 -12.91 2.70
C VAL A 165 9.74 -12.72 2.23
N GLY A 166 10.57 -13.73 2.45
CA GLY A 166 11.93 -13.73 1.95
C GLY A 166 11.79 -13.57 0.44
N LEU A 167 12.16 -12.41 -0.05
CA LEU A 167 12.37 -12.26 -1.48
C LEU A 167 13.41 -13.31 -1.84
N PRO A 168 13.16 -14.17 -2.86
CA PRO A 168 14.20 -15.06 -3.33
C PRO A 168 15.41 -14.19 -3.64
N ALA A 169 16.57 -14.53 -3.09
CA ALA A 169 17.80 -13.76 -3.17
C ALA A 169 18.27 -13.50 -4.63
N ASP A 170 17.64 -14.16 -5.60
CA ASP A 170 17.98 -14.13 -7.02
C ASP A 170 16.86 -13.60 -7.95
N GLY A 171 15.77 -13.06 -7.41
CA GLY A 171 14.69 -12.47 -8.21
C GLY A 171 14.00 -13.43 -9.18
N ARG A 172 14.09 -14.73 -8.99
CA ARG A 172 13.40 -15.76 -9.77
C ARG A 172 12.19 -16.27 -9.00
N SER A 173 11.02 -15.95 -9.51
CA SER A 173 9.76 -16.59 -9.15
C SER A 173 9.58 -17.89 -9.91
#